data_cbfe497e1108c43a440f05b87ce80ada
#
_entry.id   cbfe497e1108c43a440f05b87ce80ada
#
_cell.length_a   1.000
_cell.length_b   1.000
_cell.length_c   1.000
_cell.angle_alpha   90.00
_cell.angle_beta   90.00
_cell.angle_gamma   90.00
#
_symmetry.space_group_name_H-M   'P 1'
#
loop_
_entity.id
_entity.type
_entity.pdbx_description
1 polymer ?
#
loop_
_entity_poly.entity_id
_entity_poly.type
_entity_poly.pdbx_seq_one_letter_code
_entity_poly.pdbx_strand_id
1 'polypeptide(L)'
;DGEQQSVFEPADNTTEVQAYYAERPDFFSFKTPADLPEELVWENGSHLPEVGSPTAKKGGTEYVRLQDFPRTLRTLGPDSNGSFRTYLLDAVTMSIAHRHPNEFEYFPGLAESWSVDQADKTVYVKIDPKAKWSDGEPITSDDFFFMFFINQSTYIVAPWYNNWYSTQYTNITKYDDLTFSISVPEAKPDMNSRVLELRPMAAHFFKELGDDYVERYQWRFQTTTSPYLLDDKNLKKGRSVTFTRDKDWWAKDKKHWRYRFNMDKIHLSVIRDTSKHFEAFKRGDIDQFS
;
A
#
# COMPACT_ATOMS: atom_id res chain seq x y z
N ASP A 1 12.41 -15.88 26.61
CA ASP A 1 11.87 -14.53 26.69
C ASP A 1 13.03 -13.55 26.72
N GLY A 2 13.61 -13.27 25.59
CA GLY A 2 14.64 -12.27 25.40
C GLY A 2 14.07 -11.19 24.51
N GLU A 3 13.77 -10.03 25.07
CA GLU A 3 13.68 -8.80 24.31
C GLU A 3 14.99 -8.67 23.52
N GLN A 4 14.95 -8.90 22.21
CA GLN A 4 16.01 -8.42 21.34
C GLN A 4 15.96 -6.91 21.42
N GLN A 5 16.77 -6.30 22.29
CA GLN A 5 17.12 -4.88 22.20
C GLN A 5 17.43 -4.58 20.74
N SER A 6 16.80 -3.56 20.18
CA SER A 6 17.04 -3.18 18.79
C SER A 6 18.54 -2.89 18.65
N VAL A 7 19.19 -3.58 17.74
CA VAL A 7 20.62 -3.43 17.40
C VAL A 7 20.91 -2.01 16.83
N PHE A 8 19.86 -1.23 16.56
CA PHE A 8 19.92 0.04 15.87
C PHE A 8 19.83 1.21 16.85
N GLU A 9 20.62 2.23 16.62
CA GLU A 9 20.53 3.50 17.36
C GLU A 9 19.16 4.16 17.17
N PRO A 10 18.63 4.83 18.20
CA PRO A 10 17.39 5.61 18.06
C PRO A 10 17.53 6.65 16.97
N ALA A 11 16.50 6.79 16.14
CA ALA A 11 16.45 7.76 15.06
C ALA A 11 15.05 8.36 14.94
N ASP A 12 14.98 9.62 14.52
CA ASP A 12 13.73 10.32 14.22
C ASP A 12 13.97 11.28 13.07
N ASN A 13 13.34 11.02 11.94
CA ASN A 13 13.50 11.79 10.70
C ASN A 13 12.50 12.96 10.57
N THR A 14 11.69 13.24 11.58
CA THR A 14 10.61 14.25 11.48
C THR A 14 11.13 15.60 10.99
N THR A 15 12.25 16.08 11.55
CA THR A 15 12.86 17.36 11.15
C THR A 15 13.38 17.32 9.71
N GLU A 16 14.02 16.22 9.32
CA GLU A 16 14.54 16.03 7.95
C GLU A 16 13.40 16.02 6.93
N VAL A 17 12.32 15.31 7.22
CA VAL A 17 11.14 15.22 6.34
C VAL A 17 10.52 16.60 6.13
N GLN A 18 10.34 17.38 7.19
CA GLN A 18 9.80 18.74 7.09
C GLN A 18 10.73 19.68 6.31
N ALA A 19 12.04 19.57 6.53
CA ALA A 19 13.03 20.34 5.77
C ALA A 19 13.00 19.97 4.28
N TYR A 20 12.88 18.67 3.96
CA TYR A 20 12.77 18.18 2.59
C TYR A 20 11.59 18.82 1.85
N TYR A 21 10.43 18.89 2.49
CA TYR A 21 9.25 19.54 1.91
C TYR A 21 9.45 21.05 1.72
N ALA A 22 10.00 21.71 2.74
CA ALA A 22 10.23 23.16 2.72
C ALA A 22 11.24 23.60 1.65
N GLU A 23 12.24 22.77 1.36
CA GLU A 23 13.25 23.01 0.31
C GLU A 23 12.73 22.78 -1.12
N ARG A 24 11.56 22.18 -1.29
CA ARG A 24 10.94 21.81 -2.57
C ARG A 24 9.52 22.34 -2.69
N PRO A 25 9.29 23.66 -2.55
CA PRO A 25 7.94 24.24 -2.50
C PRO A 25 7.17 24.09 -3.82
N ASP A 26 7.86 23.91 -4.94
CA ASP A 26 7.21 23.66 -6.24
C ASP A 26 6.61 22.25 -6.30
N PHE A 27 7.22 21.28 -5.61
CA PHE A 27 6.72 19.91 -5.56
C PHE A 27 5.77 19.69 -4.37
N PHE A 28 6.10 20.17 -3.18
CA PHE A 28 5.32 20.02 -1.96
C PHE A 28 4.65 21.34 -1.59
N SER A 29 3.35 21.45 -1.83
CA SER A 29 2.60 22.69 -1.60
C SER A 29 1.57 22.52 -0.48
N PHE A 30 1.38 23.57 0.29
CA PHE A 30 0.39 23.63 1.37
C PHE A 30 -0.56 24.80 1.10
N LYS A 31 -1.85 24.49 1.03
CA LYS A 31 -2.95 25.44 0.80
C LYS A 31 -4.06 25.18 1.80
N THR A 32 -5.20 25.78 1.59
CA THR A 32 -6.43 25.57 2.39
C THR A 32 -7.58 25.07 1.51
N PRO A 33 -8.65 24.51 2.07
CA PRO A 33 -9.83 24.13 1.28
C PRO A 33 -10.44 25.26 0.46
N ALA A 34 -10.25 26.53 0.86
CA ALA A 34 -10.70 27.69 0.10
C ALA A 34 -9.95 27.88 -1.23
N ASP A 35 -8.79 27.26 -1.39
CA ASP A 35 -7.98 27.34 -2.60
C ASP A 35 -8.34 26.23 -3.63
N LEU A 36 -9.29 25.35 -3.31
CA LEU A 36 -9.78 24.35 -4.26
C LEU A 36 -10.54 25.03 -5.41
N PRO A 37 -10.35 24.59 -6.67
CA PRO A 37 -11.18 25.10 -7.78
C PRO A 37 -12.67 24.89 -7.53
N GLU A 38 -13.48 25.90 -7.88
CA GLU A 38 -14.93 25.88 -7.64
C GLU A 38 -15.66 24.87 -8.54
N GLU A 39 -15.15 24.62 -9.74
CA GLU A 39 -15.82 23.82 -10.77
C GLU A 39 -15.39 22.33 -10.80
N LEU A 40 -14.88 21.78 -9.68
CA LEU A 40 -14.48 20.38 -9.63
C LEU A 40 -15.68 19.43 -9.72
N VAL A 41 -15.61 18.46 -10.63
CA VAL A 41 -16.59 17.38 -10.74
C VAL A 41 -16.05 16.17 -9.97
N TRP A 42 -16.70 15.85 -8.86
CA TRP A 42 -16.31 14.75 -7.99
C TRP A 42 -16.96 13.43 -8.40
N GLU A 43 -16.14 12.41 -8.57
CA GLU A 43 -16.53 11.04 -8.88
C GLU A 43 -16.28 10.15 -7.65
N ASN A 44 -17.07 9.08 -7.51
CA ASN A 44 -16.93 8.16 -6.40
C ASN A 44 -17.16 6.69 -6.78
N GLY A 45 -17.46 6.38 -8.05
CA GLY A 45 -17.68 5.02 -8.51
C GLY A 45 -18.80 4.25 -7.81
N SER A 46 -19.67 4.91 -7.06
CA SER A 46 -20.72 4.26 -6.25
C SER A 46 -21.75 3.49 -7.07
N HIS A 47 -21.91 3.84 -8.35
CA HIS A 47 -22.80 3.16 -9.31
C HIS A 47 -22.30 1.79 -9.72
N LEU A 48 -20.99 1.54 -9.61
CA LEU A 48 -20.38 0.28 -10.02
C LEU A 48 -20.88 -0.89 -9.14
N PRO A 49 -21.04 -2.10 -9.73
CA PRO A 49 -21.45 -3.29 -8.98
C PRO A 49 -20.38 -3.69 -7.94
N GLU A 50 -20.76 -4.59 -7.04
CA GLU A 50 -19.83 -5.21 -6.11
C GLU A 50 -18.80 -6.07 -6.86
N VAL A 51 -17.56 -6.10 -6.36
CA VAL A 51 -16.47 -6.89 -6.96
C VAL A 51 -16.60 -8.36 -6.55
N GLY A 52 -16.88 -8.61 -5.28
CA GLY A 52 -17.06 -9.95 -4.73
C GLY A 52 -18.51 -10.45 -4.80
N SER A 53 -18.70 -11.77 -4.68
CA SER A 53 -20.02 -12.38 -4.67
C SER A 53 -20.68 -12.26 -3.28
N PRO A 54 -21.97 -11.85 -3.20
CA PRO A 54 -22.72 -11.86 -1.94
C PRO A 54 -22.82 -13.26 -1.28
N THR A 55 -22.63 -14.32 -2.06
CA THR A 55 -22.64 -15.70 -1.56
C THR A 55 -21.29 -16.19 -1.07
N ALA A 56 -20.24 -15.38 -1.20
CA ALA A 56 -18.91 -15.70 -0.70
C ALA A 56 -18.93 -15.94 0.82
N LYS A 57 -18.29 -17.01 1.25
CA LYS A 57 -18.18 -17.37 2.66
C LYS A 57 -16.82 -16.95 3.20
N LYS A 58 -16.83 -16.35 4.37
CA LYS A 58 -15.60 -16.02 5.11
C LYS A 58 -15.19 -17.20 5.99
N GLY A 59 -13.90 -17.45 6.06
CA GLY A 59 -13.31 -18.50 6.89
C GLY A 59 -12.30 -19.37 6.18
N GLY A 60 -11.69 -20.28 6.94
CA GLY A 60 -10.73 -21.23 6.40
C GLY A 60 -9.33 -20.69 6.22
N THR A 61 -8.47 -21.57 5.72
CA THR A 61 -7.07 -21.27 5.42
C THR A 61 -6.78 -21.61 3.96
N GLU A 62 -6.17 -20.68 3.25
CA GLU A 62 -5.61 -20.94 1.94
C GLU A 62 -4.15 -21.39 2.11
N TYR A 63 -3.80 -22.53 1.52
CA TYR A 63 -2.45 -23.09 1.55
C TYR A 63 -1.76 -22.86 0.21
N VAL A 64 -0.65 -22.12 0.25
CA VAL A 64 0.07 -21.65 -0.93
C VAL A 64 1.54 -22.04 -0.86
N ARG A 65 2.12 -22.32 -2.02
CA ARG A 65 3.57 -22.53 -2.15
C ARG A 65 4.32 -21.20 -2.18
N LEU A 66 5.46 -21.17 -1.46
CA LEU A 66 6.57 -20.28 -1.76
C LEU A 66 7.71 -21.10 -2.37
N GLN A 67 8.26 -20.67 -3.48
CA GLN A 67 9.43 -21.32 -4.06
C GLN A 67 10.66 -21.18 -3.15
N ASP A 68 10.83 -19.99 -2.57
CA ASP A 68 11.85 -19.69 -1.57
C ASP A 68 11.28 -18.81 -0.46
N PHE A 69 11.91 -18.87 0.70
CA PHE A 69 11.60 -17.99 1.81
C PHE A 69 11.93 -16.54 1.43
N PRO A 70 11.07 -15.55 1.74
CA PRO A 70 11.34 -14.16 1.42
C PRO A 70 12.64 -13.68 2.06
N ARG A 71 13.37 -12.84 1.36
CA ARG A 71 14.61 -12.25 1.85
C ARG A 71 14.41 -11.01 2.69
N THR A 72 13.21 -10.41 2.59
CA THR A 72 12.85 -9.20 3.32
C THR A 72 11.33 -9.08 3.46
N LEU A 73 10.89 -8.34 4.49
CA LEU A 73 9.52 -7.85 4.61
C LEU A 73 9.37 -6.42 4.09
N ARG A 74 10.46 -5.78 3.64
CA ARG A 74 10.37 -4.45 3.01
C ARG A 74 9.64 -4.54 1.67
N THR A 75 8.88 -3.50 1.36
CA THR A 75 8.19 -3.36 0.06
C THR A 75 8.98 -2.49 -0.93
N LEU A 76 10.07 -1.87 -0.49
CA LEU A 76 10.97 -1.03 -1.28
C LEU A 76 12.42 -1.43 -1.08
N GLY A 77 13.23 -1.22 -2.11
CA GLY A 77 14.66 -1.44 -2.07
C GLY A 77 15.11 -2.86 -2.42
N PRO A 78 16.35 -3.23 -2.05
CA PRO A 78 16.93 -4.51 -2.41
C PRO A 78 16.08 -5.70 -1.95
N ASP A 79 15.99 -6.73 -2.78
CA ASP A 79 15.25 -7.99 -2.53
C ASP A 79 13.72 -7.86 -2.34
N SER A 80 13.15 -6.66 -2.51
CA SER A 80 11.71 -6.44 -2.27
C SER A 80 10.80 -6.84 -3.44
N ASN A 81 11.35 -7.06 -4.64
CA ASN A 81 10.56 -7.35 -5.85
C ASN A 81 10.27 -8.84 -6.09
N GLY A 82 10.36 -9.69 -5.07
CA GLY A 82 10.02 -11.11 -5.18
C GLY A 82 8.50 -11.37 -5.19
N SER A 83 8.09 -12.59 -5.55
CA SER A 83 6.68 -13.01 -5.57
C SER A 83 5.96 -12.83 -4.22
N PHE A 84 6.70 -12.86 -3.12
CA PHE A 84 6.16 -12.64 -1.78
C PHE A 84 5.58 -11.23 -1.59
N ARG A 85 6.04 -10.24 -2.35
CA ARG A 85 5.50 -8.88 -2.34
C ARG A 85 4.00 -8.82 -2.62
N THR A 86 3.48 -9.76 -3.39
CA THR A 86 2.04 -9.90 -3.66
C THR A 86 1.23 -9.92 -2.36
N TYR A 87 1.72 -10.63 -1.35
CA TYR A 87 1.06 -10.76 -0.05
C TYR A 87 1.34 -9.60 0.91
N LEU A 88 2.39 -8.84 0.68
CA LEU A 88 2.71 -7.65 1.46
C LEU A 88 2.04 -6.39 0.92
N LEU A 89 1.91 -6.27 -0.39
CA LEU A 89 1.56 -5.02 -1.07
C LEU A 89 0.59 -5.22 -2.23
N ASP A 90 1.03 -5.90 -3.30
CA ASP A 90 0.45 -5.71 -4.63
C ASP A 90 -1.02 -6.15 -4.74
N ALA A 91 -1.41 -7.25 -4.11
CA ALA A 91 -2.76 -7.81 -4.18
C ALA A 91 -3.65 -7.46 -2.98
N VAL A 92 -3.09 -6.99 -1.89
CA VAL A 92 -3.79 -6.91 -0.60
C VAL A 92 -3.95 -5.50 -0.04
N THR A 93 -3.09 -4.55 -0.42
CA THR A 93 -3.17 -3.18 0.08
C THR A 93 -4.10 -2.31 -0.78
N MET A 94 -4.54 -1.21 -0.20
CA MET A 94 -5.43 -0.27 -0.87
C MET A 94 -4.64 0.91 -1.47
N SER A 95 -4.99 1.27 -2.70
CA SER A 95 -4.64 2.53 -3.34
C SER A 95 -5.74 3.58 -3.12
N ILE A 96 -5.54 4.77 -3.65
CA ILE A 96 -6.54 5.85 -3.62
C ILE A 96 -7.88 5.34 -4.15
N ALA A 97 -7.88 4.75 -5.35
CA ALA A 97 -9.03 4.07 -5.94
C ALA A 97 -8.55 2.80 -6.66
N HIS A 98 -9.46 1.89 -6.94
CA HIS A 98 -9.18 0.64 -7.62
C HIS A 98 -9.98 0.52 -8.89
N ARG A 99 -9.37 -0.04 -9.94
CA ARG A 99 -10.06 -0.32 -11.19
C ARG A 99 -10.98 -1.53 -11.04
N HIS A 100 -12.24 -1.37 -11.42
CA HIS A 100 -13.20 -2.46 -11.39
C HIS A 100 -12.84 -3.51 -12.45
N PRO A 101 -12.76 -4.81 -12.09
CA PRO A 101 -12.24 -5.84 -13.00
C PRO A 101 -13.09 -6.04 -14.27
N ASN A 102 -14.38 -5.74 -14.21
CA ASN A 102 -15.30 -5.96 -15.33
C ASN A 102 -15.71 -4.66 -16.04
N GLU A 103 -15.85 -3.56 -15.29
CA GLU A 103 -16.38 -2.29 -15.82
C GLU A 103 -15.27 -1.34 -16.28
N PHE A 104 -14.03 -1.59 -15.88
CA PHE A 104 -12.86 -0.78 -16.20
C PHE A 104 -12.87 0.66 -15.68
N GLU A 105 -13.89 1.05 -14.93
CA GLU A 105 -13.96 2.30 -14.18
C GLU A 105 -13.38 2.13 -12.78
N TYR A 106 -13.19 3.26 -12.06
CA TYR A 106 -12.63 3.24 -10.71
C TYR A 106 -13.71 3.23 -9.64
N PHE A 107 -13.50 2.44 -8.60
CA PHE A 107 -14.29 2.43 -7.36
C PHE A 107 -13.43 2.83 -6.15
N PRO A 108 -14.04 3.26 -5.03
CA PRO A 108 -13.32 3.75 -3.87
C PRO A 108 -12.36 2.71 -3.27
N GLY A 109 -11.10 3.14 -3.09
CA GLY A 109 -10.13 2.51 -2.22
C GLY A 109 -10.05 3.29 -0.90
N LEU A 110 -8.94 4.00 -0.70
CA LEU A 110 -8.76 4.91 0.44
C LEU A 110 -9.52 6.21 0.29
N ALA A 111 -9.77 6.63 -0.95
CA ALA A 111 -10.56 7.82 -1.22
C ALA A 111 -12.07 7.53 -1.18
N GLU A 112 -12.85 8.47 -0.67
CA GLU A 112 -14.29 8.45 -0.84
C GLU A 112 -14.72 9.06 -2.19
N SER A 113 -13.91 10.00 -2.71
CA SER A 113 -14.14 10.65 -4.00
C SER A 113 -12.85 11.26 -4.57
N TRP A 114 -12.88 11.52 -5.86
CA TRP A 114 -11.79 12.17 -6.60
C TRP A 114 -12.35 13.02 -7.74
N SER A 115 -11.55 13.96 -8.21
CA SER A 115 -11.88 14.80 -9.37
C SER A 115 -10.67 14.92 -10.27
N VAL A 116 -10.87 14.69 -11.57
CA VAL A 116 -9.80 14.72 -12.57
C VAL A 116 -9.91 16.00 -13.38
N ASP A 117 -8.94 16.87 -13.26
CA ASP A 117 -8.79 18.06 -14.08
C ASP A 117 -7.71 17.83 -15.15
N GLN A 118 -8.17 17.50 -16.36
CA GLN A 118 -7.30 17.25 -17.50
C GLN A 118 -6.53 18.50 -17.95
N ALA A 119 -7.16 19.67 -17.86
CA ALA A 119 -6.56 20.94 -18.31
C ALA A 119 -5.38 21.31 -17.41
N ASP A 120 -5.55 21.17 -16.10
CA ASP A 120 -4.52 21.45 -15.10
C ASP A 120 -3.62 20.23 -14.78
N LYS A 121 -3.85 19.10 -15.45
CA LYS A 121 -3.06 17.86 -15.26
C LYS A 121 -3.03 17.42 -13.80
N THR A 122 -4.13 17.58 -13.08
CA THR A 122 -4.22 17.42 -11.64
C THR A 122 -5.39 16.52 -11.27
N VAL A 123 -5.17 15.62 -10.33
CA VAL A 123 -6.21 14.79 -9.70
C VAL A 123 -6.37 15.23 -8.26
N TYR A 124 -7.57 15.63 -7.89
CA TYR A 124 -7.95 16.00 -6.53
C TYR A 124 -8.55 14.79 -5.83
N VAL A 125 -8.21 14.59 -4.57
CA VAL A 125 -8.58 13.40 -3.80
C VAL A 125 -9.14 13.81 -2.44
N LYS A 126 -10.28 13.20 -2.07
CA LYS A 126 -10.81 13.23 -0.71
C LYS A 126 -10.66 11.83 -0.10
N ILE A 127 -9.87 11.72 0.96
CA ILE A 127 -9.70 10.49 1.72
C ILE A 127 -10.97 10.19 2.51
N ASP A 128 -11.34 8.90 2.57
CA ASP A 128 -12.43 8.46 3.45
C ASP A 128 -12.04 8.71 4.91
N PRO A 129 -12.83 9.47 5.68
CA PRO A 129 -12.49 9.80 7.07
C PRO A 129 -12.41 8.58 7.99
N LYS A 130 -12.93 7.42 7.56
CA LYS A 130 -12.82 6.16 8.28
C LYS A 130 -11.57 5.36 7.93
N ALA A 131 -10.82 5.76 6.90
CA ALA A 131 -9.63 5.04 6.47
C ALA A 131 -8.56 5.03 7.57
N LYS A 132 -8.06 3.83 7.88
CA LYS A 132 -7.08 3.61 8.95
C LYS A 132 -5.99 2.65 8.51
N TRP A 133 -4.82 2.85 9.05
CA TRP A 133 -3.76 1.86 9.08
C TRP A 133 -4.13 0.67 9.98
N SER A 134 -3.44 -0.45 9.82
CA SER A 134 -3.67 -1.67 10.63
C SER A 134 -3.37 -1.49 12.12
N ASP A 135 -2.61 -0.48 12.51
CA ASP A 135 -2.33 -0.10 13.89
C ASP A 135 -3.36 0.87 14.48
N GLY A 136 -4.37 1.25 13.70
CA GLY A 136 -5.47 2.13 14.11
C GLY A 136 -5.26 3.61 13.85
N GLU A 137 -4.05 4.02 13.45
CA GLU A 137 -3.79 5.41 13.08
C GLU A 137 -4.58 5.81 11.82
N PRO A 138 -5.12 7.04 11.75
CA PRO A 138 -5.85 7.50 10.58
C PRO A 138 -4.93 7.68 9.38
N ILE A 139 -5.44 7.43 8.18
CA ILE A 139 -4.73 7.74 6.94
C ILE A 139 -5.04 9.17 6.55
N THR A 140 -4.00 9.96 6.32
CA THR A 140 -4.11 11.39 6.01
C THR A 140 -3.34 11.78 4.77
N SER A 141 -3.52 13.02 4.33
CA SER A 141 -2.73 13.63 3.25
C SER A 141 -1.23 13.55 3.50
N ASP A 142 -0.80 13.59 4.77
CA ASP A 142 0.63 13.51 5.13
C ASP A 142 1.25 12.16 4.77
N ASP A 143 0.49 11.07 4.75
CA ASP A 143 0.98 9.75 4.33
C ASP A 143 1.27 9.69 2.83
N PHE A 144 0.59 10.50 2.03
CA PHE A 144 0.86 10.66 0.60
C PHE A 144 2.06 11.58 0.33
N PHE A 145 2.22 12.63 1.12
CA PHE A 145 3.46 13.44 1.12
C PHE A 145 4.66 12.58 1.46
N PHE A 146 4.56 11.79 2.50
CA PHE A 146 5.63 10.88 2.93
C PHE A 146 5.92 9.79 1.88
N MET A 147 4.91 9.32 1.17
CA MET A 147 5.09 8.38 0.05
C MET A 147 6.03 8.96 -1.01
N PHE A 148 5.90 10.24 -1.35
CA PHE A 148 6.85 10.90 -2.26
C PHE A 148 8.24 11.04 -1.63
N PHE A 149 8.32 11.46 -0.38
CA PHE A 149 9.59 11.58 0.32
C PHE A 149 10.38 10.26 0.31
N ILE A 150 9.77 9.17 0.76
CA ILE A 150 10.46 7.87 0.85
C ILE A 150 10.87 7.34 -0.54
N ASN A 151 10.00 7.47 -1.55
CA ASN A 151 10.31 7.00 -2.89
C ASN A 151 11.35 7.85 -3.64
N GLN A 152 11.47 9.14 -3.30
CA GLN A 152 12.50 10.03 -3.83
C GLN A 152 13.81 9.92 -3.04
N SER A 153 13.77 9.33 -1.83
CA SER A 153 14.93 9.20 -0.93
C SER A 153 15.96 8.18 -1.45
N THR A 154 17.24 8.49 -1.28
CA THR A 154 18.33 7.56 -1.55
C THR A 154 18.43 6.43 -0.54
N TYR A 155 17.84 6.56 0.64
CA TYR A 155 17.85 5.55 1.70
C TYR A 155 17.28 4.19 1.27
N ILE A 156 16.28 4.20 0.37
CA ILE A 156 15.65 2.95 -0.10
C ILE A 156 16.50 2.16 -1.09
N VAL A 157 17.62 2.70 -1.57
CA VAL A 157 18.53 2.06 -2.54
C VAL A 157 17.77 1.51 -3.75
N ALA A 158 16.93 2.32 -4.34
CA ALA A 158 16.09 1.97 -5.48
C ALA A 158 16.06 3.09 -6.54
N PRO A 159 17.13 3.24 -7.35
CA PRO A 159 17.28 4.36 -8.29
C PRO A 159 16.13 4.51 -9.30
N TRP A 160 15.52 3.38 -9.71
CA TRP A 160 14.38 3.42 -10.60
C TRP A 160 13.18 4.13 -9.95
N TYR A 161 12.89 3.82 -8.67
CA TYR A 161 11.82 4.48 -7.92
C TYR A 161 12.13 5.97 -7.72
N ASN A 162 13.38 6.30 -7.36
CA ASN A 162 13.79 7.70 -7.20
C ASN A 162 13.53 8.50 -8.48
N ASN A 163 13.94 7.98 -9.63
CA ASN A 163 13.72 8.61 -10.92
C ASN A 163 12.22 8.71 -11.25
N TRP A 164 11.47 7.62 -11.10
CA TRP A 164 10.04 7.58 -11.41
C TRP A 164 9.25 8.62 -10.61
N TYR A 165 9.39 8.61 -9.28
CA TYR A 165 8.65 9.52 -8.40
C TYR A 165 9.12 10.97 -8.45
N SER A 166 10.30 11.23 -9.00
CA SER A 166 10.81 12.58 -9.23
C SER A 166 10.42 13.15 -10.60
N THR A 167 10.13 12.31 -11.59
CA THR A 167 9.91 12.75 -13.00
C THR A 167 8.47 12.58 -13.50
N GLN A 168 7.74 11.58 -12.97
CA GLN A 168 6.38 11.29 -13.43
C GLN A 168 5.30 12.04 -12.65
N TYR A 169 5.70 12.82 -11.66
CA TYR A 169 4.84 13.71 -10.86
C TYR A 169 5.51 15.06 -10.75
N THR A 170 4.72 16.13 -10.69
CA THR A 170 5.24 17.51 -10.61
C THR A 170 4.91 18.21 -9.31
N ASN A 171 3.83 17.81 -8.66
CA ASN A 171 3.37 18.47 -7.43
C ASN A 171 2.44 17.56 -6.64
N ILE A 172 2.50 17.68 -5.33
CA ILE A 172 1.45 17.27 -4.39
C ILE A 172 1.08 18.49 -3.53
N THR A 173 -0.22 18.79 -3.42
CA THR A 173 -0.75 19.88 -2.60
C THR A 173 -1.65 19.34 -1.51
N LYS A 174 -1.41 19.73 -0.26
CA LYS A 174 -2.30 19.48 0.88
C LYS A 174 -3.23 20.66 1.05
N TYR A 175 -4.55 20.39 1.12
CA TYR A 175 -5.59 21.39 1.44
C TYR A 175 -6.07 21.26 2.88
N ASP A 176 -6.18 20.02 3.37
CA ASP A 176 -6.41 19.65 4.76
C ASP A 176 -5.94 18.20 4.99
N ASP A 177 -6.21 17.62 6.16
CA ASP A 177 -5.76 16.27 6.48
C ASP A 177 -6.39 15.18 5.61
N LEU A 178 -7.52 15.43 4.98
CA LEU A 178 -8.23 14.46 4.16
C LEU A 178 -8.31 14.85 2.67
N THR A 179 -7.83 16.04 2.31
CA THR A 179 -7.93 16.57 0.94
C THR A 179 -6.56 16.96 0.41
N PHE A 180 -6.19 16.39 -0.72
CA PHE A 180 -4.95 16.71 -1.43
C PHE A 180 -5.13 16.61 -2.94
N SER A 181 -4.15 17.10 -3.69
CA SER A 181 -4.09 16.91 -5.13
C SER A 181 -2.70 16.47 -5.56
N ILE A 182 -2.63 15.75 -6.67
CA ILE A 182 -1.38 15.33 -7.30
C ILE A 182 -1.43 15.75 -8.76
N SER A 183 -0.37 16.40 -9.22
CA SER A 183 -0.20 16.85 -10.59
C SER A 183 0.86 16.01 -11.32
N VAL A 184 0.65 15.83 -12.62
CA VAL A 184 1.54 15.11 -13.52
C VAL A 184 2.06 16.05 -14.61
N PRO A 185 3.20 15.76 -15.27
CA PRO A 185 3.79 16.65 -16.26
C PRO A 185 2.96 16.76 -17.54
N GLU A 186 2.21 15.71 -17.90
CA GLU A 186 1.41 15.64 -19.12
C GLU A 186 0.08 14.97 -18.89
N ALA A 187 -0.99 15.50 -19.49
CA ALA A 187 -2.33 14.89 -19.47
C ALA A 187 -2.41 13.73 -20.47
N LYS A 188 -1.77 12.60 -20.15
CA LYS A 188 -1.83 11.36 -20.94
C LYS A 188 -3.08 10.56 -20.62
N PRO A 189 -3.49 9.61 -21.48
CA PRO A 189 -4.64 8.74 -21.23
C PRO A 189 -4.52 7.92 -19.92
N ASP A 190 -3.30 7.66 -19.43
CA ASP A 190 -3.02 6.94 -18.19
C ASP A 190 -2.95 7.84 -16.94
N MET A 191 -3.25 9.13 -17.05
CA MET A 191 -3.17 10.09 -15.94
C MET A 191 -3.96 9.63 -14.72
N ASN A 192 -5.17 9.13 -14.93
CA ASN A 192 -6.03 8.66 -13.85
C ASN A 192 -5.40 7.49 -13.09
N SER A 193 -4.96 6.45 -13.82
CA SER A 193 -4.33 5.28 -13.20
C SER A 193 -3.03 5.65 -12.48
N ARG A 194 -2.25 6.55 -13.07
CA ARG A 194 -0.98 7.01 -12.49
C ARG A 194 -1.15 7.64 -11.12
N VAL A 195 -2.25 8.33 -10.87
CA VAL A 195 -2.54 8.96 -9.59
C VAL A 195 -3.41 8.05 -8.71
N LEU A 196 -4.53 7.55 -9.24
CA LEU A 196 -5.51 6.80 -8.45
C LEU A 196 -4.99 5.46 -7.91
N GLU A 197 -3.99 4.88 -8.55
CA GLU A 197 -3.37 3.63 -8.11
C GLU A 197 -2.19 3.84 -7.13
N LEU A 198 -1.89 5.07 -6.73
CA LEU A 198 -0.90 5.35 -5.69
C LEU A 198 -1.36 4.84 -4.33
N ARG A 199 -0.38 4.36 -3.56
CA ARG A 199 -0.55 3.87 -2.20
C ARG A 199 0.23 4.74 -1.23
N PRO A 200 -0.34 5.13 -0.09
CA PRO A 200 0.36 5.91 0.92
C PRO A 200 1.45 5.09 1.60
N MET A 201 2.36 5.79 2.27
CA MET A 201 3.35 5.20 3.16
C MET A 201 3.20 5.81 4.56
N ALA A 202 3.12 4.96 5.58
CA ALA A 202 2.88 5.39 6.95
C ALA A 202 4.09 6.14 7.54
N ALA A 203 4.02 7.46 7.59
CA ALA A 203 5.09 8.30 8.11
C ALA A 203 5.49 7.90 9.54
N HIS A 204 4.51 7.58 10.39
CA HIS A 204 4.75 7.19 11.78
C HIS A 204 5.49 5.85 11.93
N PHE A 205 5.30 4.91 11.00
CA PHE A 205 6.04 3.66 10.99
C PHE A 205 7.49 3.86 10.55
N PHE A 206 7.72 4.74 9.58
CA PHE A 206 9.03 5.00 9.00
C PHE A 206 9.77 6.18 9.65
N LYS A 207 9.47 6.52 10.90
CA LYS A 207 10.17 7.59 11.64
C LYS A 207 11.67 7.40 11.75
N GLU A 208 12.12 6.16 11.76
CA GLU A 208 13.53 5.80 11.85
C GLU A 208 14.23 5.61 10.49
N LEU A 209 13.56 5.97 9.38
CA LEU A 209 14.14 5.89 8.04
C LEU A 209 15.42 6.74 7.94
N GLY A 210 16.51 6.12 7.54
CA GLY A 210 17.82 6.72 7.39
C GLY A 210 18.78 5.80 6.62
N ASP A 211 20.07 6.02 6.72
CA ASP A 211 21.11 5.29 5.99
C ASP A 211 21.10 3.78 6.23
N ASP A 212 20.60 3.33 7.37
CA ASP A 212 20.48 1.93 7.75
C ASP A 212 19.12 1.31 7.41
N TYR A 213 18.34 1.94 6.54
CA TYR A 213 16.98 1.51 6.17
C TYR A 213 16.93 0.04 5.76
N VAL A 214 17.88 -0.41 4.92
CA VAL A 214 17.86 -1.77 4.36
C VAL A 214 17.94 -2.82 5.47
N GLU A 215 18.80 -2.61 6.46
CA GLU A 215 19.00 -3.52 7.58
C GLU A 215 17.94 -3.35 8.67
N ARG A 216 17.64 -2.11 9.03
CA ARG A 216 16.69 -1.76 10.10
C ARG A 216 15.29 -2.28 9.83
N TYR A 217 14.80 -2.14 8.58
CA TYR A 217 13.45 -2.54 8.18
C TYR A 217 13.39 -3.94 7.53
N GLN A 218 14.48 -4.66 7.47
CA GLN A 218 14.58 -5.97 6.80
C GLN A 218 13.47 -6.95 7.20
N TRP A 219 13.17 -7.02 8.50
CA TRP A 219 12.21 -7.97 9.07
C TRP A 219 11.09 -7.29 9.86
N ARG A 220 10.87 -6.00 9.65
CA ARG A 220 9.75 -5.28 10.24
C ARG A 220 8.55 -5.35 9.31
N PHE A 221 7.46 -5.97 9.75
CA PHE A 221 6.19 -5.93 9.03
C PHE A 221 5.59 -4.53 9.22
N GLN A 222 5.45 -3.79 8.11
CA GLN A 222 4.94 -2.43 8.16
C GLN A 222 3.45 -2.40 8.47
N THR A 223 3.00 -1.35 9.19
CA THR A 223 1.58 -1.05 9.26
C THR A 223 1.00 -0.89 7.85
N THR A 224 -0.19 -1.39 7.64
CA THR A 224 -0.71 -1.64 6.28
C THR A 224 -2.17 -1.25 6.15
N THR A 225 -2.61 -1.06 4.92
CA THR A 225 -4.02 -0.93 4.53
C THR A 225 -4.67 -2.28 4.19
N SER A 226 -3.88 -3.35 4.20
CA SER A 226 -4.33 -4.73 3.95
C SER A 226 -5.19 -5.25 5.10
N PRO A 227 -6.18 -6.11 4.79
CA PRO A 227 -6.88 -6.90 5.80
C PRO A 227 -6.04 -8.06 6.35
N TYR A 228 -4.86 -8.35 5.79
CA TYR A 228 -4.00 -9.44 6.23
C TYR A 228 -2.79 -8.93 6.99
N LEU A 229 -2.58 -9.47 8.19
CA LEU A 229 -1.54 -9.09 9.14
C LEU A 229 -0.55 -10.23 9.36
N LEU A 230 0.67 -9.89 9.71
CA LEU A 230 1.74 -10.84 9.99
C LEU A 230 2.34 -10.58 11.37
N ASP A 231 2.17 -11.52 12.27
CA ASP A 231 2.87 -11.56 13.55
C ASP A 231 4.23 -12.25 13.41
N ASP A 232 5.23 -11.83 14.19
CA ASP A 232 6.58 -12.42 14.19
C ASP A 232 6.56 -13.94 14.45
N LYS A 233 5.67 -14.42 15.34
CA LYS A 233 5.48 -15.86 15.63
C LYS A 233 5.06 -16.68 14.41
N ASN A 234 4.46 -16.02 13.41
CA ASN A 234 3.99 -16.63 12.17
C ASN A 234 5.00 -16.52 11.02
N LEU A 235 6.15 -15.91 11.27
CA LEU A 235 7.29 -15.85 10.34
C LEU A 235 8.32 -16.91 10.75
N LYS A 236 8.18 -18.11 10.20
CA LYS A 236 9.10 -19.24 10.49
C LYS A 236 10.19 -19.32 9.44
N LYS A 237 11.32 -18.64 9.70
CA LYS A 237 12.42 -18.50 8.75
C LYS A 237 12.79 -19.82 8.05
N GLY A 238 12.87 -19.76 6.74
CA GLY A 238 13.19 -20.90 5.86
C GLY A 238 12.08 -21.95 5.71
N ARG A 239 10.93 -21.80 6.38
CA ARG A 239 9.86 -22.81 6.42
C ARG A 239 8.52 -22.31 5.94
N SER A 240 7.96 -21.29 6.60
CA SER A 240 6.60 -20.83 6.30
C SER A 240 6.34 -19.42 6.79
N VAL A 241 5.33 -18.79 6.18
CA VAL A 241 4.75 -17.51 6.59
C VAL A 241 3.24 -17.66 6.65
N THR A 242 2.60 -17.17 7.72
CA THR A 242 1.14 -17.22 7.84
C THR A 242 0.60 -15.83 8.09
N PHE A 243 -0.20 -15.33 7.16
CA PHE A 243 -0.99 -14.10 7.33
C PHE A 243 -2.34 -14.44 7.95
N THR A 244 -2.82 -13.56 8.83
CA THR A 244 -4.12 -13.69 9.49
C THR A 244 -4.99 -12.49 9.12
N ARG A 245 -6.23 -12.74 8.75
CA ARG A 245 -7.18 -11.67 8.41
C ARG A 245 -7.55 -10.86 9.65
N ASP A 246 -7.45 -9.55 9.54
CA ASP A 246 -7.98 -8.61 10.52
C ASP A 246 -9.50 -8.54 10.38
N LYS A 247 -10.21 -9.04 11.41
CA LYS A 247 -11.68 -9.04 11.43
C LYS A 247 -12.27 -7.65 11.65
N ASP A 248 -11.45 -6.70 12.10
CA ASP A 248 -11.83 -5.31 12.35
C ASP A 248 -11.31 -4.34 11.29
N TRP A 249 -10.86 -4.88 10.16
CA TRP A 249 -10.40 -4.07 9.03
C TRP A 249 -11.42 -3.00 8.66
N TRP A 250 -10.97 -1.74 8.54
CA TRP A 250 -11.84 -0.58 8.40
C TRP A 250 -12.78 -0.63 7.17
N ALA A 251 -12.37 -1.27 6.07
CA ALA A 251 -13.12 -1.34 4.82
C ALA A 251 -13.99 -2.61 4.68
N LYS A 252 -14.06 -3.46 5.70
CA LYS A 252 -14.71 -4.78 5.64
C LYS A 252 -16.19 -4.74 5.19
N ASP A 253 -16.91 -3.67 5.51
CA ASP A 253 -18.34 -3.51 5.21
C ASP A 253 -18.63 -2.58 4.02
N LYS A 254 -17.60 -2.04 3.38
CA LYS A 254 -17.75 -1.16 2.23
C LYS A 254 -18.19 -1.94 1.00
N LYS A 255 -19.08 -1.36 0.19
CA LYS A 255 -19.74 -1.98 -0.97
C LYS A 255 -18.80 -2.82 -1.84
N HIS A 256 -17.68 -2.27 -2.28
CA HIS A 256 -16.78 -2.94 -3.21
C HIS A 256 -15.76 -3.87 -2.53
N TRP A 257 -15.72 -3.91 -1.18
CA TRP A 257 -14.75 -4.64 -0.39
C TRP A 257 -15.35 -5.79 0.44
N ARG A 258 -16.62 -5.71 0.84
CA ARG A 258 -17.27 -6.57 1.83
C ARG A 258 -17.29 -8.06 1.51
N TYR A 259 -17.21 -8.43 0.25
CA TYR A 259 -17.23 -9.83 -0.18
C TYR A 259 -15.87 -10.33 -0.70
N ARG A 260 -14.82 -9.59 -0.39
CA ARG A 260 -13.43 -9.90 -0.74
C ARG A 260 -12.64 -10.33 0.50
N PHE A 261 -11.44 -10.87 0.29
CA PHE A 261 -10.54 -11.29 1.36
C PHE A 261 -11.21 -12.24 2.35
N ASN A 262 -11.69 -13.36 1.83
CA ASN A 262 -12.59 -14.24 2.56
C ASN A 262 -11.87 -15.26 3.45
N MET A 263 -10.61 -15.62 3.17
CA MET A 263 -9.85 -16.55 4.00
C MET A 263 -9.46 -15.93 5.33
N ASP A 264 -9.59 -16.69 6.42
CA ASP A 264 -9.12 -16.26 7.75
C ASP A 264 -7.59 -16.25 7.80
N LYS A 265 -6.96 -17.17 7.07
CA LYS A 265 -5.49 -17.28 7.00
C LYS A 265 -5.03 -17.56 5.59
N ILE A 266 -3.85 -17.06 5.26
CA ILE A 266 -3.07 -17.44 4.08
C ILE A 266 -1.77 -18.05 4.61
N HIS A 267 -1.60 -19.36 4.43
CA HIS A 267 -0.44 -20.10 4.89
C HIS A 267 0.48 -20.43 3.72
N LEU A 268 1.66 -19.86 3.72
CA LEU A 268 2.66 -20.03 2.67
C LEU A 268 3.76 -20.97 3.14
N SER A 269 3.91 -22.11 2.48
CA SER A 269 4.94 -23.11 2.78
C SER A 269 6.06 -23.10 1.75
N VAL A 270 7.29 -23.15 2.21
CA VAL A 270 8.46 -23.21 1.32
C VAL A 270 8.61 -24.62 0.73
N ILE A 271 8.39 -24.75 -0.57
CA ILE A 271 8.54 -25.97 -1.35
C ILE A 271 9.38 -25.66 -2.59
N ARG A 272 10.68 -25.93 -2.57
CA ARG A 272 11.61 -25.57 -3.65
C ARG A 272 11.44 -26.44 -4.88
N ASP A 273 11.22 -27.73 -4.69
CA ASP A 273 11.11 -28.72 -5.75
C ASP A 273 9.70 -28.73 -6.35
N THR A 274 9.60 -28.60 -7.68
CA THR A 274 8.31 -28.55 -8.39
C THR A 274 7.58 -29.88 -8.36
N SER A 275 8.30 -31.02 -8.37
CA SER A 275 7.68 -32.33 -8.27
C SER A 275 7.07 -32.55 -6.90
N LYS A 276 7.74 -32.11 -5.84
CA LYS A 276 7.17 -32.11 -4.46
C LYS A 276 5.97 -31.18 -4.33
N HIS A 277 6.00 -30.03 -5.01
CA HIS A 277 4.84 -29.13 -5.07
C HIS A 277 3.64 -29.83 -5.73
N PHE A 278 3.84 -30.48 -6.86
CA PHE A 278 2.77 -31.22 -7.53
C PHE A 278 2.21 -32.35 -6.66
N GLU A 279 3.05 -33.12 -5.99
CA GLU A 279 2.61 -34.16 -5.06
C GLU A 279 1.84 -33.59 -3.86
N ALA A 280 2.27 -32.44 -3.32
CA ALA A 280 1.55 -31.74 -2.24
C ALA A 280 0.16 -31.26 -2.73
N PHE A 281 0.07 -30.71 -3.94
CA PHE A 281 -1.20 -30.35 -4.56
C PHE A 281 -2.14 -31.55 -4.73
N LYS A 282 -1.64 -32.65 -5.25
CA LYS A 282 -2.43 -33.89 -5.41
C LYS A 282 -2.97 -34.45 -4.08
N ARG A 283 -2.22 -34.28 -2.99
CA ARG A 283 -2.68 -34.67 -1.63
C ARG A 283 -3.66 -33.69 -1.00
N GLY A 284 -3.83 -32.50 -1.57
CA GLY A 284 -4.62 -31.43 -0.98
C GLY A 284 -3.92 -30.66 0.14
N ASP A 285 -2.57 -30.74 0.22
CA ASP A 285 -1.79 -29.99 1.20
C ASP A 285 -1.58 -28.52 0.75
N ILE A 286 -1.74 -28.26 -0.54
CA ILE A 286 -1.64 -26.95 -1.20
C ILE A 286 -2.85 -26.78 -2.12
N ASP A 287 -3.47 -25.60 -2.09
CA ASP A 287 -4.72 -25.31 -2.82
C ASP A 287 -4.50 -24.90 -4.28
N GLN A 288 -3.28 -24.52 -4.65
CA GLN A 288 -2.95 -24.04 -5.98
C GLN A 288 -1.72 -24.72 -6.55
N PHE A 289 -1.72 -24.97 -7.86
CA PHE A 289 -0.54 -25.39 -8.62
C PHE A 289 -0.40 -24.53 -9.86
N SER A 290 0.73 -23.85 -9.99
CA SER A 290 1.08 -22.95 -11.09
C SER A 290 2.57 -23.06 -11.44
#